data_f863f652cd152963f0291bd0fa978dfd
#
_entry.id   f863f652cd152963f0291bd0fa978dfd
#
_cell.length_a   1.000
_cell.length_b   1.000
_cell.length_c   1.000
_cell.angle_alpha   90.00
_cell.angle_beta   90.00
_cell.angle_gamma   90.00
#
_symmetry.space_group_name_H-M   'P 1'
#
loop_
_entity.id
_entity.type
_entity.pdbx_description
1 polymer ?
#
loop_
_entity_poly.entity_id
_entity_poly.type
_entity_poly.pdbx_seq_one_letter_code
_entity_poly.pdbx_strand_id
1 'polypeptide(L)'
;MYSRVLGTGSALPKRIVTNGEFAAMLARDGIETSDEWIRTRTGIESRHFADEAEGETTSSLAVAAARRALEAANVETSEIDLIIVATTTPDMVFPSVACRVQAALGARG
;
A
#
# COMPACT_ATOMS: atom_id res chain seq x y z
N MET A 1 -0.14 -29.85 -7.54
CA MET A 1 0.54 -28.54 -7.81
C MET A 1 0.33 -27.62 -6.64
N TYR A 2 1.34 -26.94 -6.23
CA TYR A 2 1.27 -25.98 -5.12
C TYR A 2 2.18 -24.78 -5.39
N SER A 3 1.90 -23.66 -4.74
CA SER A 3 2.71 -22.47 -4.79
C SER A 3 3.50 -22.31 -3.50
N ARG A 4 4.63 -21.69 -3.56
CA ARG A 4 5.48 -21.42 -2.42
C ARG A 4 5.76 -19.92 -2.32
N VAL A 5 5.59 -19.33 -1.13
CA VAL A 5 5.98 -17.96 -0.85
C VAL A 5 7.48 -17.92 -0.58
N LEU A 6 8.23 -17.15 -1.33
CA LEU A 6 9.68 -17.02 -1.19
C LEU A 6 10.08 -15.85 -0.31
N GLY A 7 9.28 -14.78 -0.29
CA GLY A 7 9.54 -13.61 0.52
C GLY A 7 8.35 -12.67 0.55
N THR A 8 8.33 -11.81 1.54
CA THR A 8 7.28 -10.81 1.74
C THR A 8 7.91 -9.43 1.97
N GLY A 9 7.15 -8.39 1.67
CA GLY A 9 7.55 -7.02 1.92
C GLY A 9 6.33 -6.12 2.05
N SER A 10 6.47 -5.06 2.81
CA SER A 10 5.42 -4.07 3.02
C SER A 10 5.97 -2.65 2.93
N ALA A 11 5.10 -1.71 2.65
CA ALA A 11 5.40 -0.29 2.69
C ALA A 11 4.18 0.45 3.20
N LEU A 12 4.40 1.37 4.13
CA LEU A 12 3.36 2.21 4.70
C LEU A 12 3.69 3.68 4.45
N PRO A 13 2.68 4.54 4.22
CA PRO A 13 2.86 5.98 4.24
C PRO A 13 3.46 6.46 5.57
N LYS A 14 4.10 7.60 5.56
CA LYS A 14 4.77 8.15 6.75
C LYS A 14 3.81 8.69 7.78
N ARG A 15 2.71 9.32 7.34
CA ARG A 15 1.76 9.97 8.22
C ARG A 15 0.91 8.96 8.98
N ILE A 16 1.02 8.96 10.30
CA ILE A 16 0.18 8.15 11.19
C ILE A 16 -0.98 9.02 11.66
N VAL A 17 -2.21 8.52 11.52
CA VAL A 17 -3.43 9.17 11.95
C VAL A 17 -4.10 8.30 13.02
N THR A 18 -4.20 8.82 14.24
CA THR A 18 -4.87 8.13 15.35
C THR A 18 -6.39 8.15 15.18
N ASN A 19 -7.09 7.29 15.91
CA ASN A 19 -8.55 7.29 15.91
C ASN A 19 -9.13 8.66 16.31
N GLY A 20 -8.51 9.33 17.30
CA GLY A 20 -8.93 10.66 17.72
C GLY A 20 -8.81 11.71 16.62
N GLU A 21 -7.67 11.74 15.92
CA GLU A 21 -7.46 12.62 14.78
C GLU A 21 -8.42 12.29 13.62
N PHE A 22 -8.64 11.01 13.35
CA PHE A 22 -9.55 10.56 12.32
C PHE A 22 -11.00 10.94 12.63
N ALA A 23 -11.43 10.75 13.87
CA ALA A 23 -12.75 11.18 14.33
C ALA A 23 -12.96 12.70 14.16
N ALA A 24 -11.94 13.50 14.45
CA ALA A 24 -11.98 14.96 14.25
C ALA A 24 -12.07 15.32 12.76
N MET A 25 -11.40 14.60 11.89
CA MET A 25 -11.50 14.79 10.44
C MET A 25 -12.91 14.46 9.93
N LEU A 26 -13.47 13.34 10.37
CA LEU A 26 -14.81 12.90 9.97
C LEU A 26 -15.91 13.83 10.49
N ALA A 27 -15.72 14.42 11.67
CA ALA A 27 -16.66 15.38 12.26
C ALA A 27 -16.83 16.62 11.35
N ARG A 28 -15.80 17.03 10.63
CA ARG A 28 -15.88 18.13 9.64
C ARG A 28 -16.84 17.81 8.49
N ASP A 29 -16.98 16.52 8.16
CA ASP A 29 -17.87 16.03 7.11
C ASP A 29 -19.23 15.58 7.67
N GLY A 30 -19.53 15.89 8.93
CA GLY A 30 -20.79 15.57 9.59
C GLY A 30 -20.92 14.12 10.04
N ILE A 31 -19.81 13.37 10.09
CA ILE A 31 -19.79 11.97 10.52
C ILE A 31 -19.34 11.91 11.98
N GLU A 32 -20.21 11.42 12.86
CA GLU A 32 -19.90 11.22 14.27
C GLU A 32 -19.29 9.84 14.52
N THR A 33 -18.11 9.81 15.13
CA THR A 33 -17.45 8.60 15.60
C THR A 33 -16.50 8.93 16.74
N SER A 34 -15.90 7.90 17.33
CA SER A 34 -14.97 8.06 18.45
C SER A 34 -13.90 6.96 18.41
N ASP A 35 -12.78 7.18 19.08
CA ASP A 35 -11.75 6.16 19.29
C ASP A 35 -12.35 4.88 19.88
N GLU A 36 -13.19 5.00 20.91
CA GLU A 36 -13.82 3.84 21.54
C GLU A 36 -14.69 3.06 20.55
N TRP A 37 -15.50 3.75 19.72
CA TRP A 37 -16.36 3.12 18.73
C TRP A 37 -15.54 2.35 17.68
N ILE A 38 -14.47 2.97 17.16
CA ILE A 38 -13.60 2.36 16.15
C ILE A 38 -12.87 1.16 16.74
N ARG A 39 -12.24 1.35 17.90
CA ARG A 39 -11.43 0.32 18.53
C ARG A 39 -12.23 -0.91 18.95
N THR A 40 -13.40 -0.71 19.53
CA THR A 40 -14.25 -1.85 19.96
C THR A 40 -14.80 -2.67 18.82
N ARG A 41 -15.00 -2.07 17.64
CA ARG A 41 -15.53 -2.76 16.45
C ARG A 41 -14.46 -3.33 15.53
N THR A 42 -13.30 -2.72 15.46
CA THR A 42 -12.26 -3.06 14.48
C THR A 42 -10.93 -3.50 15.08
N GLY A 43 -10.67 -3.14 16.33
CA GLY A 43 -9.36 -3.29 16.96
C GLY A 43 -8.32 -2.30 16.43
N ILE A 44 -8.69 -1.41 15.51
CA ILE A 44 -7.76 -0.43 14.90
C ILE A 44 -7.60 0.77 15.82
N GLU A 45 -6.37 1.14 16.11
CA GLU A 45 -6.02 2.31 16.92
C GLU A 45 -5.50 3.47 16.07
N SER A 46 -4.84 3.16 14.96
CA SER A 46 -4.29 4.15 14.02
C SER A 46 -4.19 3.58 12.62
N ARG A 47 -3.96 4.44 11.64
CA ARG A 47 -3.68 4.07 10.24
C ARG A 47 -2.67 5.03 9.65
N HIS A 48 -2.11 4.63 8.52
CA HIS A 48 -1.19 5.46 7.76
C HIS A 48 -1.93 6.08 6.56
N PHE A 49 -1.81 7.37 6.39
CA PHE A 49 -2.38 8.10 5.25
C PHE A 49 -1.28 8.47 4.26
N ALA A 50 -1.53 8.14 3.00
CA ALA A 50 -0.64 8.54 1.91
C ALA A 50 -0.73 10.06 1.68
N ASP A 51 0.43 10.66 1.38
CA ASP A 51 0.55 12.05 0.97
C ASP A 51 1.06 12.09 -0.47
N GLU A 52 0.17 12.39 -1.41
CA GLU A 52 0.52 12.48 -2.83
C GLU A 52 1.54 13.58 -3.11
N ALA A 53 1.52 14.67 -2.34
CA ALA A 53 2.49 15.75 -2.48
C ALA A 53 3.92 15.29 -2.13
N GLU A 54 4.03 14.29 -1.24
CA GLU A 54 5.30 13.64 -0.88
C GLU A 54 5.63 12.44 -1.78
N GLY A 55 4.85 12.23 -2.85
CA GLY A 55 5.05 11.14 -3.79
C GLY A 55 4.57 9.77 -3.30
N GLU A 56 3.77 9.73 -2.26
CA GLU A 56 3.20 8.49 -1.73
C GLU A 56 1.91 8.13 -2.48
N THR A 57 2.05 7.30 -3.50
CA THR A 57 0.95 6.83 -4.33
C THR A 57 0.82 5.32 -4.25
N THR A 58 -0.24 4.74 -4.79
CA THR A 58 -0.41 3.29 -4.85
C THR A 58 0.78 2.62 -5.53
N SER A 59 1.23 3.13 -6.67
CA SER A 59 2.37 2.54 -7.38
C SER A 59 3.68 2.70 -6.61
N SER A 60 3.95 3.85 -5.99
CA SER A 60 5.21 4.05 -5.24
C SER A 60 5.29 3.15 -4.01
N LEU A 61 4.18 2.98 -3.29
CA LEU A 61 4.11 2.06 -2.15
C LEU A 61 4.26 0.61 -2.59
N ALA A 62 3.62 0.23 -3.71
CA ALA A 62 3.75 -1.11 -4.29
C ALA A 62 5.18 -1.42 -4.70
N VAL A 63 5.89 -0.46 -5.33
CA VAL A 63 7.31 -0.60 -5.71
C VAL A 63 8.19 -0.80 -4.47
N ALA A 64 7.99 0.01 -3.43
CA ALA A 64 8.76 -0.11 -2.19
C ALA A 64 8.53 -1.47 -1.50
N ALA A 65 7.28 -1.92 -1.44
CA ALA A 65 6.94 -3.23 -0.89
C ALA A 65 7.54 -4.38 -1.73
N ALA A 66 7.45 -4.29 -3.05
CA ALA A 66 8.01 -5.29 -3.97
C ALA A 66 9.53 -5.40 -3.85
N ARG A 67 10.26 -4.27 -3.76
CA ARG A 67 11.72 -4.29 -3.55
C ARG A 67 12.10 -5.01 -2.25
N ARG A 68 11.39 -4.75 -1.18
CA ARG A 68 11.62 -5.43 0.11
C ARG A 68 11.32 -6.92 0.03
N ALA A 69 10.26 -7.31 -0.70
CA ALA A 69 9.93 -8.71 -0.90
C ALA A 69 11.01 -9.44 -1.72
N LEU A 70 11.50 -8.83 -2.80
CA LEU A 70 12.58 -9.38 -3.62
C LEU A 70 13.87 -9.53 -2.82
N GLU A 71 14.23 -8.53 -2.03
CA GLU A 71 15.40 -8.58 -1.14
C GLU A 71 15.26 -9.71 -0.12
N ALA A 72 14.12 -9.83 0.56
CA ALA A 72 13.85 -10.89 1.52
C ALA A 72 13.89 -12.29 0.88
N ALA A 73 13.44 -12.40 -0.36
CA ALA A 73 13.46 -13.65 -1.13
C ALA A 73 14.83 -13.97 -1.75
N ASN A 74 15.73 -13.00 -1.80
CA ASN A 74 16.99 -13.07 -2.55
C ASN A 74 16.73 -13.42 -4.03
N VAL A 75 15.77 -12.73 -4.65
CA VAL A 75 15.34 -12.90 -6.05
C VAL A 75 15.62 -11.61 -6.81
N GLU A 76 16.22 -11.74 -7.99
CA GLU A 76 16.48 -10.61 -8.87
C GLU A 76 15.21 -10.20 -9.65
N THR A 77 15.10 -8.93 -10.00
CA THR A 77 13.96 -8.43 -10.79
C THR A 77 13.85 -9.12 -12.16
N SER A 78 14.97 -9.54 -12.73
CA SER A 78 15.04 -10.27 -14.02
C SER A 78 14.39 -11.65 -13.96
N GLU A 79 14.18 -12.20 -12.76
CA GLU A 79 13.55 -13.52 -12.57
C GLU A 79 12.03 -13.43 -12.45
N ILE A 80 11.47 -12.20 -12.45
CA ILE A 80 10.03 -12.00 -12.33
C ILE A 80 9.36 -12.15 -13.69
N ASP A 81 8.41 -13.05 -13.78
CA ASP A 81 7.66 -13.35 -15.01
C ASP A 81 6.24 -12.75 -14.99
N LEU A 82 5.68 -12.51 -13.82
CA LEU A 82 4.32 -12.00 -13.69
C LEU A 82 4.22 -11.06 -12.49
N ILE A 83 3.55 -9.91 -12.70
CA ILE A 83 3.23 -8.95 -11.65
C ILE A 83 1.71 -8.79 -11.59
N ILE A 84 1.14 -9.03 -10.43
CA ILE A 84 -0.30 -8.82 -10.16
C ILE A 84 -0.43 -7.75 -9.08
N VAL A 85 -1.16 -6.68 -9.40
CA VAL A 85 -1.49 -5.62 -8.43
C VAL A 85 -3.00 -5.55 -8.27
N ALA A 86 -3.47 -5.86 -7.08
CA ALA A 86 -4.88 -5.76 -6.73
C ALA A 86 -5.12 -4.46 -5.96
N THR A 87 -5.81 -3.51 -6.57
CA THR A 87 -6.14 -2.23 -5.96
C THR A 87 -7.46 -1.67 -6.49
N THR A 88 -8.18 -0.94 -5.64
CA THR A 88 -9.35 -0.15 -6.02
C THR A 88 -9.03 1.34 -6.13
N THR A 89 -7.80 1.73 -5.79
CA THR A 89 -7.34 3.13 -5.75
C THR A 89 -6.05 3.30 -6.57
N PRO A 90 -6.09 3.07 -7.90
CA PRO A 90 -4.90 3.22 -8.72
C PRO A 90 -4.46 4.69 -8.80
N ASP A 91 -3.18 4.92 -9.11
CA ASP A 91 -2.68 6.28 -9.42
C ASP A 91 -3.47 6.89 -10.59
N MET A 92 -3.76 6.07 -11.60
CA MET A 92 -4.56 6.39 -12.76
C MET A 92 -5.12 5.11 -13.38
N VAL A 93 -6.15 5.23 -14.21
CA VAL A 93 -6.79 4.08 -14.86
C VAL A 93 -5.83 3.38 -15.83
N PHE A 94 -5.09 4.20 -16.59
CA PHE A 94 -4.14 3.69 -17.60
C PHE A 94 -2.91 4.61 -17.71
N PRO A 95 -1.67 4.07 -17.75
CA PRO A 95 -1.33 2.64 -17.64
C PRO A 95 -1.66 2.05 -16.26
N SER A 96 -1.84 0.73 -16.19
CA SER A 96 -2.16 0.05 -14.92
C SER A 96 -1.05 0.21 -13.88
N VAL A 97 -1.39 0.08 -12.61
CA VAL A 97 -0.40 0.11 -11.53
C VAL A 97 0.65 -0.98 -11.73
N ALA A 98 0.26 -2.16 -12.19
CA ALA A 98 1.20 -3.25 -12.47
C ALA A 98 2.25 -2.87 -13.52
N CYS A 99 1.85 -2.18 -14.59
CA CYS A 99 2.79 -1.67 -15.60
C CYS A 99 3.75 -0.62 -15.02
N ARG A 100 3.25 0.25 -14.16
CA ARG A 100 4.08 1.25 -13.48
C ARG A 100 5.09 0.60 -12.53
N VAL A 101 4.67 -0.42 -11.80
CA VAL A 101 5.53 -1.21 -10.91
C VAL A 101 6.60 -1.94 -11.73
N GLN A 102 6.20 -2.60 -12.83
CA GLN A 102 7.13 -3.27 -13.74
C GLN A 102 8.22 -2.31 -14.24
N ALA A 103 7.83 -1.14 -14.73
CA ALA A 103 8.77 -0.14 -15.24
C ALA A 103 9.73 0.35 -14.14
N ALA A 104 9.20 0.64 -12.95
CA ALA A 104 10.00 1.15 -11.83
C ALA A 104 10.97 0.11 -11.26
N LEU A 105 10.60 -1.17 -11.27
CA LEU A 105 11.47 -2.27 -10.85
C LEU A 105 12.51 -2.63 -11.92
N GLY A 106 12.29 -2.25 -13.18
CA GLY A 106 13.12 -2.67 -14.30
C GLY A 106 12.90 -4.13 -14.67
N ALA A 107 11.73 -4.69 -14.34
CA ALA A 107 11.39 -6.04 -14.73
C ALA A 107 11.11 -6.09 -16.24
N ARG A 108 11.50 -7.20 -16.88
CA ARG A 108 11.29 -7.36 -18.33
C ARG A 108 9.80 -7.44 -18.67
N GLY A 109 9.47 -6.93 -19.83
CA GLY A 109 8.12 -7.01 -20.40
C GLY A 109 7.88 -8.30 -21.17
#